data_74454881891f8bf003cba90656118187
#
_entry.id   74454881891f8bf003cba90656118187
#
_cell.length_a   1.000
_cell.length_b   1.000
_cell.length_c   1.000
_cell.angle_alpha   90.00
_cell.angle_beta   90.00
_cell.angle_gamma   90.00
#
_symmetry.space_group_name_H-M   'P 1'
#
loop_
_entity.id
_entity.type
_entity.pdbx_description
1 polymer ?
#
loop_
_entity_poly.entity_id
_entity_poly.type
_entity_poly.pdbx_seq_one_letter_code
_entity_poly.pdbx_strand_id
1 'polypeptide(L)'
;MVPMVNKPVIAHILDLLKNHGIDEVVITLQYLADVIQDYFGSGKTLDMTIHYSVEEVPLGTAGSVKNAQEYLDETFLIISGDAVTDFNLERIVAFHKEREAKATLTLYRVPNPLEYGVIITDPDGRITQFLEKPSWGQVISDTVNTGIYVLEPEVLDYFEQDQPFDFSKNLFPIMMERGDPLYGFVSNGYWCDVGNIQEYMRANSDILEGRVQGIQLGEHIGGGIWCGEDVEIAPDAQLYGPIYLGNGVEIKGGVVIHGPSVVRDFTIVDNRAHIDRSVVWRNSYIGEGTEIRGTIVGRQCSLKAKAVAFEGAVVGDGSVVGEGAVIHPNVKLWPGKEIEPGATVKSSIIWGAQGRRVLFGRFGVTGVINVDMTPEFATKLGAAFGATLPRGSTVIINRDPHRSPRMIKRAIISGLPSAGINVQDLRTM
;
A
#
# COMPACT_ATOMS: atom_id res chain seq x y z
N MET A 1 7.20 4.60 -4.40
CA MET A 1 6.47 5.73 -5.04
C MET A 1 5.01 5.34 -5.22
N VAL A 2 4.24 5.40 -4.12
CA VAL A 2 2.80 5.11 -4.12
C VAL A 2 2.06 6.37 -4.61
N PRO A 3 1.24 6.28 -5.68
CA PRO A 3 0.49 7.42 -6.17
C PRO A 3 -0.71 7.70 -5.24
N MET A 4 -0.92 8.97 -4.94
CA MET A 4 -2.07 9.46 -4.19
C MET A 4 -2.80 10.46 -5.09
N VAL A 5 -3.95 10.07 -5.63
CA VAL A 5 -4.68 10.76 -6.69
C VAL A 5 -3.77 11.07 -7.88
N ASN A 6 -3.22 12.28 -7.99
CA ASN A 6 -2.49 12.75 -9.19
C ASN A 6 -0.96 12.62 -9.11
N LYS A 7 -0.35 12.46 -7.94
CA LYS A 7 1.10 12.38 -7.78
C LYS A 7 1.50 11.51 -6.58
N PRO A 8 2.78 11.14 -6.42
CA PRO A 8 3.22 10.34 -5.27
C PRO A 8 3.01 11.05 -3.93
N VAL A 9 2.80 10.28 -2.84
CA VAL A 9 2.65 10.82 -1.48
C VAL A 9 3.77 11.81 -1.13
N ILE A 10 5.04 11.45 -1.39
CA ILE A 10 6.19 12.31 -1.13
C ILE A 10 6.08 13.66 -1.88
N ALA A 11 5.52 13.68 -3.10
CA ALA A 11 5.35 14.92 -3.84
C ALA A 11 4.33 15.86 -3.18
N HIS A 12 3.28 15.32 -2.56
CA HIS A 12 2.34 16.13 -1.77
C HIS A 12 3.02 16.73 -0.52
N ILE A 13 3.92 15.96 0.12
CA ILE A 13 4.69 16.43 1.27
C ILE A 13 5.63 17.57 0.85
N LEU A 14 6.34 17.43 -0.27
CA LEU A 14 7.23 18.48 -0.78
C LEU A 14 6.45 19.76 -1.12
N ASP A 15 5.26 19.65 -1.70
CA ASP A 15 4.40 20.82 -1.92
C ASP A 15 3.95 21.46 -0.61
N LEU A 16 3.61 20.67 0.41
CA LEU A 16 3.26 21.18 1.73
C LEU A 16 4.43 21.96 2.34
N LEU A 17 5.64 21.40 2.30
CA LEU A 17 6.86 22.05 2.79
C LEU A 17 7.12 23.37 2.06
N LYS A 18 7.07 23.35 0.73
CA LYS A 18 7.26 24.54 -0.10
C LYS A 18 6.24 25.64 0.21
N ASN A 19 4.95 25.26 0.37
CA ASN A 19 3.89 26.22 0.69
C ASN A 19 4.08 26.90 2.07
N HIS A 20 4.89 26.29 2.95
CA HIS A 20 5.29 26.86 4.25
C HIS A 20 6.71 27.46 4.24
N GLY A 21 7.28 27.72 3.04
CA GLY A 21 8.58 28.37 2.90
C GLY A 21 9.78 27.50 3.25
N ILE A 22 9.61 26.18 3.26
CA ILE A 22 10.69 25.20 3.46
C ILE A 22 11.08 24.71 2.07
N ASP A 23 12.22 25.16 1.58
CA ASP A 23 12.72 24.91 0.22
C ASP A 23 14.02 24.09 0.17
N GLU A 24 14.60 23.75 1.31
CA GLU A 24 15.74 22.84 1.43
C GLU A 24 15.33 21.61 2.24
N VAL A 25 15.53 20.42 1.64
CA VAL A 25 15.06 19.14 2.19
C VAL A 25 16.11 18.07 1.99
N VAL A 26 16.33 17.25 3.02
CA VAL A 26 17.07 15.99 2.88
C VAL A 26 16.09 14.81 2.97
N ILE A 27 16.10 13.94 1.95
CA ILE A 27 15.28 12.72 1.92
C ILE A 27 16.17 11.55 2.33
N THR A 28 15.83 10.91 3.46
CA THR A 28 16.50 9.68 3.92
C THR A 28 15.89 8.48 3.23
N LEU A 29 16.71 7.63 2.62
CA LEU A 29 16.28 6.54 1.73
C LEU A 29 17.03 5.25 2.06
N GLN A 30 16.32 4.12 1.95
CA GLN A 30 16.90 2.79 2.01
C GLN A 30 16.42 1.92 0.84
N TYR A 31 15.12 1.74 0.70
CA TYR A 31 14.53 0.88 -0.33
C TYR A 31 14.15 1.67 -1.58
N LEU A 32 14.54 1.19 -2.77
CA LEU A 32 14.28 1.84 -4.07
C LEU A 32 14.74 3.30 -4.15
N ALA A 33 15.90 3.59 -3.57
CA ALA A 33 16.47 4.94 -3.54
C ALA A 33 16.58 5.55 -4.94
N ASP A 34 17.09 4.81 -5.93
CA ASP A 34 17.26 5.27 -7.31
C ASP A 34 15.94 5.77 -7.93
N VAL A 35 14.82 5.05 -7.67
CA VAL A 35 13.50 5.42 -8.21
C VAL A 35 13.02 6.78 -7.68
N ILE A 36 13.34 7.09 -6.43
CA ILE A 36 12.96 8.35 -5.80
C ILE A 36 13.89 9.47 -6.29
N GLN A 37 15.19 9.21 -6.35
CA GLN A 37 16.19 10.15 -6.86
C GLN A 37 15.94 10.50 -8.33
N ASP A 38 15.62 9.50 -9.17
CA ASP A 38 15.31 9.73 -10.59
C ASP A 38 14.05 10.57 -10.79
N TYR A 39 13.06 10.41 -9.89
CA TYR A 39 11.79 11.14 -10.00
C TYR A 39 11.91 12.61 -9.58
N PHE A 40 12.60 12.92 -8.50
CA PHE A 40 12.71 14.29 -7.96
C PHE A 40 13.98 15.02 -8.39
N GLY A 41 15.01 14.29 -8.81
CA GLY A 41 16.31 14.85 -9.18
C GLY A 41 16.88 15.73 -8.07
N SER A 42 17.37 16.90 -8.41
CA SER A 42 17.86 17.90 -7.45
C SER A 42 16.77 18.83 -6.88
N GLY A 43 15.50 18.58 -7.19
CA GLY A 43 14.39 19.43 -6.76
C GLY A 43 14.13 20.68 -7.63
N LYS A 44 14.91 20.90 -8.69
CA LYS A 44 14.78 22.11 -9.54
C LYS A 44 13.42 22.30 -10.16
N THR A 45 12.73 21.23 -10.53
CA THR A 45 11.37 21.26 -11.09
C THR A 45 10.32 21.68 -10.08
N LEU A 46 10.67 21.61 -8.79
CA LEU A 46 9.83 22.01 -7.66
C LEU A 46 10.26 23.37 -7.07
N ASP A 47 11.29 24.03 -7.65
CA ASP A 47 11.99 25.18 -7.07
C ASP A 47 12.41 24.92 -5.61
N MET A 48 13.01 23.77 -5.36
CA MET A 48 13.54 23.33 -4.08
C MET A 48 14.96 22.79 -4.24
N THR A 49 15.69 22.70 -3.14
CA THR A 49 16.94 21.96 -3.06
C THR A 49 16.71 20.65 -2.34
N ILE A 50 16.94 19.52 -3.03
CA ILE A 50 16.74 18.19 -2.45
C ILE A 50 18.08 17.50 -2.34
N HIS A 51 18.46 17.14 -1.12
CA HIS A 51 19.57 16.27 -0.78
C HIS A 51 19.07 14.85 -0.51
N TYR A 52 19.97 13.87 -0.61
CA TYR A 52 19.62 12.48 -0.37
C TYR A 52 20.64 11.83 0.55
N SER A 53 20.16 11.22 1.62
CA SER A 53 20.92 10.36 2.50
C SER A 53 20.47 8.91 2.31
N VAL A 54 21.35 8.06 1.73
CA VAL A 54 21.04 6.68 1.41
C VAL A 54 21.69 5.74 2.41
N GLU A 55 20.92 4.82 2.95
CA GLU A 55 21.35 3.82 3.93
C GLU A 55 21.62 2.47 3.25
N GLU A 56 22.74 1.84 3.59
CA GLU A 56 23.03 0.46 3.15
C GLU A 56 22.28 -0.58 3.99
N VAL A 57 22.06 -0.28 5.28
CA VAL A 57 21.32 -1.12 6.23
C VAL A 57 20.29 -0.26 6.97
N PRO A 58 19.13 -0.82 7.38
CA PRO A 58 18.11 -0.06 8.10
C PRO A 58 18.64 0.48 9.43
N LEU A 59 18.67 1.80 9.57
CA LEU A 59 19.12 2.48 10.79
C LEU A 59 17.98 2.88 11.73
N GLY A 60 16.74 2.55 11.39
CA GLY A 60 15.55 3.02 12.12
C GLY A 60 15.29 4.50 11.89
N THR A 61 14.22 5.03 12.47
CA THR A 61 13.73 6.38 12.13
C THR A 61 14.69 7.49 12.57
N ALA A 62 15.24 7.43 13.77
CA ALA A 62 16.19 8.42 14.29
C ALA A 62 17.61 8.20 13.73
N GLY A 63 18.03 6.95 13.55
CA GLY A 63 19.32 6.62 12.95
C GLY A 63 19.44 7.13 11.52
N SER A 64 18.38 7.01 10.73
CA SER A 64 18.29 7.58 9.37
C SER A 64 18.50 9.10 9.37
N VAL A 65 17.89 9.80 10.32
CA VAL A 65 18.04 11.26 10.44
C VAL A 65 19.45 11.61 10.88
N LYS A 66 20.04 10.86 11.84
CA LYS A 66 21.45 11.08 12.24
C LYS A 66 22.42 10.86 11.07
N ASN A 67 22.15 9.91 10.19
CA ASN A 67 22.98 9.69 8.99
C ASN A 67 23.00 10.91 8.05
N ALA A 68 21.98 11.78 8.14
CA ALA A 68 21.84 13.02 7.39
C ALA A 68 22.28 14.28 8.19
N GLN A 69 22.92 14.12 9.36
CA GLN A 69 23.21 15.23 10.29
C GLN A 69 24.05 16.37 9.70
N GLU A 70 24.82 16.12 8.64
CA GLU A 70 25.61 17.15 7.94
C GLU A 70 24.75 18.27 7.35
N TYR A 71 23.45 18.03 7.14
CA TYR A 71 22.44 18.99 6.63
C TYR A 71 21.59 19.61 7.73
N LEU A 72 21.82 19.26 9.01
CA LEU A 72 20.93 19.54 10.13
C LEU A 72 21.67 20.32 11.23
N ASP A 73 22.12 21.54 10.89
CA ASP A 73 22.92 22.40 11.78
C ASP A 73 22.10 23.47 12.53
N GLU A 74 20.80 23.60 12.24
CA GLU A 74 19.84 24.45 12.93
C GLU A 74 18.54 23.67 13.22
N THR A 75 17.56 24.31 13.91
CA THR A 75 16.24 23.70 14.16
C THR A 75 15.64 23.14 12.88
N PHE A 76 15.27 21.89 12.87
CA PHE A 76 14.77 21.20 11.67
C PHE A 76 13.44 20.49 11.89
N LEU A 77 12.70 20.33 10.79
CA LEU A 77 11.43 19.60 10.74
C LEU A 77 11.65 18.20 10.17
N ILE A 78 11.04 17.21 10.80
CA ILE A 78 10.93 15.85 10.28
C ILE A 78 9.49 15.60 9.87
N ILE A 79 9.29 14.96 8.73
CA ILE A 79 7.99 14.49 8.27
C ILE A 79 8.09 13.10 7.67
N SER A 80 7.20 12.19 8.09
CA SER A 80 7.16 10.82 7.57
C SER A 80 6.74 10.79 6.11
N GLY A 81 7.48 10.08 5.25
CA GLY A 81 7.27 10.05 3.79
C GLY A 81 6.01 9.30 3.31
N ASP A 82 5.25 8.73 4.22
CA ASP A 82 4.03 7.94 3.98
C ASP A 82 2.75 8.59 4.55
N ALA A 83 2.84 9.80 5.10
CA ALA A 83 1.69 10.52 5.63
C ALA A 83 1.13 11.54 4.63
N VAL A 84 -0.20 11.62 4.53
CA VAL A 84 -0.91 12.71 3.87
C VAL A 84 -1.43 13.66 4.93
N THR A 85 -1.06 14.95 4.83
CA THR A 85 -1.45 15.96 5.80
C THR A 85 -1.54 17.36 5.19
N ASP A 86 -2.35 18.22 5.81
CA ASP A 86 -2.46 19.65 5.50
C ASP A 86 -2.17 20.53 6.74
N PHE A 87 -1.40 20.02 7.69
CA PHE A 87 -1.08 20.74 8.90
C PHE A 87 -0.36 22.06 8.62
N ASN A 88 -0.68 23.06 9.43
CA ASN A 88 0.03 24.34 9.42
C ASN A 88 1.39 24.19 10.13
N LEU A 89 2.45 23.99 9.35
CA LEU A 89 3.80 23.75 9.85
C LEU A 89 4.39 24.97 10.58
N GLU A 90 4.04 26.19 10.16
CA GLU A 90 4.50 27.42 10.81
C GLU A 90 4.05 27.48 12.28
N ARG A 91 2.81 27.06 12.56
CA ARG A 91 2.29 27.01 13.94
C ARG A 91 3.02 26.00 14.81
N ILE A 92 3.43 24.86 14.23
CA ILE A 92 4.19 23.84 14.96
C ILE A 92 5.58 24.37 15.31
N VAL A 93 6.25 25.01 14.35
CA VAL A 93 7.58 25.63 14.56
C VAL A 93 7.49 26.81 15.55
N ALA A 94 6.45 27.64 15.45
CA ALA A 94 6.24 28.74 16.39
C ALA A 94 6.04 28.25 17.83
N PHE A 95 5.23 27.19 18.01
CA PHE A 95 5.03 26.56 19.32
C PHE A 95 6.34 26.00 19.89
N HIS A 96 7.13 25.31 19.05
CA HIS A 96 8.43 24.77 19.42
C HIS A 96 9.36 25.88 19.97
N LYS A 97 9.47 26.98 19.26
CA LYS A 97 10.29 28.14 19.65
C LYS A 97 9.74 28.84 20.91
N GLU A 98 8.42 29.02 21.03
CA GLU A 98 7.79 29.64 22.21
C GLU A 98 8.06 28.84 23.50
N ARG A 99 8.12 27.49 23.38
CA ARG A 99 8.37 26.59 24.51
C ARG A 99 9.85 26.34 24.79
N GLU A 100 10.76 26.91 24.00
CA GLU A 100 12.20 26.61 24.06
C GLU A 100 12.43 25.10 24.10
N ALA A 101 11.68 24.37 23.25
CA ALA A 101 11.68 22.92 23.27
C ALA A 101 12.95 22.36 22.59
N LYS A 102 13.45 21.23 23.07
CA LYS A 102 14.45 20.42 22.35
C LYS A 102 13.80 19.53 21.30
N ALA A 103 12.59 19.09 21.59
CA ALA A 103 11.77 18.34 20.63
C ALA A 103 10.30 18.66 20.82
N THR A 104 9.60 18.82 19.70
CA THR A 104 8.14 18.97 19.64
C THR A 104 7.57 17.91 18.73
N LEU A 105 6.67 17.09 19.24
CA LEU A 105 5.94 16.08 18.50
C LEU A 105 4.60 16.66 18.06
N THR A 106 4.28 16.55 16.78
CA THR A 106 2.95 16.88 16.30
C THR A 106 2.00 15.73 16.60
N LEU A 107 0.91 16.05 17.27
CA LEU A 107 -0.11 15.10 17.71
C LEU A 107 -1.40 15.30 16.95
N TYR A 108 -2.15 14.24 16.76
CA TYR A 108 -3.46 14.26 16.12
C TYR A 108 -4.46 13.40 16.90
N ARG A 109 -5.74 13.79 16.91
CA ARG A 109 -6.79 13.05 17.58
C ARG A 109 -7.40 12.03 16.64
N VAL A 110 -7.41 10.76 17.04
CA VAL A 110 -7.98 9.65 16.26
C VAL A 110 -9.04 8.90 17.07
N PRO A 111 -10.11 8.41 16.44
CA PRO A 111 -11.14 7.63 17.12
C PRO A 111 -10.63 6.27 17.66
N ASN A 112 -9.65 5.67 16.99
CA ASN A 112 -9.03 4.40 17.37
C ASN A 112 -7.51 4.54 17.42
N PRO A 113 -6.91 4.72 18.63
CA PRO A 113 -5.48 4.97 18.77
C PRO A 113 -4.61 3.72 18.87
N LEU A 114 -5.18 2.50 18.85
CA LEU A 114 -4.46 1.25 19.18
C LEU A 114 -3.31 0.91 18.23
N GLU A 115 -3.35 1.38 17.01
CA GLU A 115 -2.33 1.11 16.00
C GLU A 115 -1.17 2.12 16.00
N TYR A 116 -1.27 3.14 16.86
CA TYR A 116 -0.34 4.28 16.91
C TYR A 116 0.36 4.38 18.28
N GLY A 117 1.39 5.21 18.34
CA GLY A 117 1.95 5.67 19.60
C GLY A 117 1.04 6.72 20.24
N VAL A 118 0.47 6.42 21.41
CA VAL A 118 -0.39 7.34 22.16
C VAL A 118 0.46 8.22 23.06
N ILE A 119 0.22 9.53 22.98
CA ILE A 119 0.96 10.55 23.73
C ILE A 119 0.03 11.22 24.72
N ILE A 120 0.51 11.38 25.95
CA ILE A 120 -0.17 12.12 27.01
C ILE A 120 0.65 13.33 27.36
N THR A 121 -0.02 14.49 27.35
CA THR A 121 0.57 15.78 27.72
C THR A 121 -0.08 16.33 28.97
N ASP A 122 0.64 17.17 29.68
CA ASP A 122 0.07 18.05 30.70
C ASP A 122 -0.68 19.24 30.02
N PRO A 123 -1.34 20.12 30.81
CA PRO A 123 -2.03 21.29 30.26
C PRO A 123 -1.15 22.28 29.49
N ASP A 124 0.16 22.31 29.77
CA ASP A 124 1.14 23.17 29.12
C ASP A 124 1.68 22.54 27.80
N GLY A 125 1.26 21.32 27.53
CA GLY A 125 1.67 20.55 26.33
C GLY A 125 2.96 19.75 26.54
N ARG A 126 3.54 19.70 27.75
CA ARG A 126 4.72 18.87 28.02
C ARG A 126 4.34 17.38 28.01
N ILE A 127 5.10 16.55 27.32
CA ILE A 127 4.83 15.11 27.24
C ILE A 127 5.17 14.48 28.59
N THR A 128 4.18 13.78 29.15
CA THR A 128 4.28 13.09 30.44
C THR A 128 4.33 11.56 30.26
N GLN A 129 3.77 11.04 29.19
CA GLN A 129 3.76 9.61 28.91
C GLN A 129 3.72 9.32 27.43
N PHE A 130 4.40 8.25 27.02
CA PHE A 130 4.42 7.68 25.68
C PHE A 130 4.04 6.20 25.76
N LEU A 131 3.01 5.77 25.02
CA LEU A 131 2.53 4.40 24.98
C LEU A 131 2.54 3.88 23.55
N GLU A 132 3.49 3.07 23.19
CA GLU A 132 3.58 2.50 21.83
C GLU A 132 2.59 1.36 21.66
N LYS A 133 1.65 1.50 20.74
CA LYS A 133 0.60 0.53 20.37
C LYS A 133 -0.08 -0.12 21.60
N PRO A 134 -0.73 0.68 22.44
CA PRO A 134 -1.30 0.21 23.69
C PRO A 134 -2.48 -0.74 23.46
N SER A 135 -2.80 -1.56 24.47
CA SER A 135 -4.07 -2.27 24.54
C SER A 135 -5.23 -1.34 24.98
N TRP A 136 -6.47 -1.71 24.72
CA TRP A 136 -7.65 -0.90 25.15
C TRP A 136 -7.64 -0.53 26.63
N GLY A 137 -7.15 -1.41 27.49
CA GLY A 137 -7.08 -1.15 28.94
C GLY A 137 -6.01 -0.11 29.35
N GLN A 138 -5.11 0.25 28.42
CA GLN A 138 -4.04 1.21 28.63
C GLN A 138 -4.31 2.58 27.98
N VAL A 139 -5.31 2.64 27.07
CA VAL A 139 -5.66 3.88 26.35
C VAL A 139 -6.40 4.83 27.28
N ILE A 140 -5.77 5.97 27.57
CA ILE A 140 -6.33 7.07 28.35
C ILE A 140 -6.33 8.40 27.58
N SER A 141 -5.89 8.39 26.32
CA SER A 141 -5.87 9.57 25.43
C SER A 141 -6.19 9.13 23.99
N ASP A 142 -6.79 10.04 23.23
CA ASP A 142 -7.08 9.90 21.79
C ASP A 142 -6.00 10.56 20.91
N THR A 143 -4.97 11.18 21.52
CA THR A 143 -3.89 11.85 20.81
C THR A 143 -2.77 10.88 20.47
N VAL A 144 -2.42 10.85 19.17
CA VAL A 144 -1.39 9.95 18.63
C VAL A 144 -0.24 10.72 18.02
N ASN A 145 0.91 10.07 17.98
CA ASN A 145 2.11 10.52 17.31
C ASN A 145 1.91 10.45 15.78
N THR A 146 2.15 11.56 15.07
CA THR A 146 1.94 11.66 13.62
C THR A 146 3.18 11.37 12.78
N GLY A 147 4.35 11.23 13.41
CA GLY A 147 5.61 11.13 12.66
C GLY A 147 6.11 12.49 12.13
N ILE A 148 5.57 13.61 12.66
CA ILE A 148 5.99 14.96 12.31
C ILE A 148 6.58 15.61 13.56
N TYR A 149 7.85 16.03 13.48
CA TYR A 149 8.60 16.55 14.63
C TYR A 149 9.34 17.83 14.28
N VAL A 150 9.53 18.70 15.25
CA VAL A 150 10.50 19.80 15.21
C VAL A 150 11.54 19.50 16.26
N LEU A 151 12.80 19.47 15.88
CA LEU A 151 13.92 19.08 16.73
C LEU A 151 15.05 20.10 16.67
N GLU A 152 15.74 20.25 17.80
CA GLU A 152 17.03 20.91 17.86
C GLU A 152 18.17 19.93 17.52
N PRO A 153 19.23 20.35 16.79
CA PRO A 153 20.32 19.46 16.37
C PRO A 153 20.97 18.67 17.50
N GLU A 154 21.07 19.25 18.68
CA GLU A 154 21.70 18.65 19.86
C GLU A 154 21.05 17.33 20.34
N VAL A 155 19.78 17.06 19.93
CA VAL A 155 19.13 15.78 20.28
C VAL A 155 19.75 14.61 19.53
N LEU A 156 20.42 14.86 18.41
CA LEU A 156 21.14 13.83 17.67
C LEU A 156 22.42 13.37 18.42
N ASP A 157 22.93 14.12 19.37
CA ASP A 157 24.11 13.74 20.18
C ASP A 157 23.78 12.72 21.29
N TYR A 158 22.51 12.32 21.42
CA TYR A 158 22.08 11.35 22.43
C TYR A 158 22.41 9.90 22.06
N PHE A 159 22.82 9.65 20.84
CA PHE A 159 23.17 8.32 20.35
C PHE A 159 24.26 8.37 19.28
N GLU A 160 24.93 7.24 19.08
CA GLU A 160 26.03 7.13 18.14
C GLU A 160 25.53 7.00 16.69
N GLN A 161 26.40 7.35 15.73
CA GLN A 161 26.15 7.14 14.31
C GLN A 161 26.19 5.65 13.94
N ASP A 162 25.58 5.28 12.80
CA ASP A 162 25.55 3.92 12.22
C ASP A 162 24.93 2.85 13.15
N GLN A 163 24.08 3.26 14.09
CA GLN A 163 23.33 2.36 14.94
C GLN A 163 21.82 2.44 14.67
N PRO A 164 21.12 1.30 14.65
CA PRO A 164 19.66 1.29 14.57
C PRO A 164 19.07 2.00 15.79
N PHE A 165 18.40 3.12 15.56
CA PHE A 165 17.80 3.95 16.60
C PHE A 165 16.44 4.51 16.14
N ASP A 166 15.45 4.45 17.01
CA ASP A 166 14.09 4.87 16.69
C ASP A 166 13.67 6.04 17.58
N PHE A 167 12.95 7.01 17.01
CA PHE A 167 12.46 8.16 17.77
C PHE A 167 11.58 7.74 18.93
N SER A 168 10.56 6.93 18.65
CA SER A 168 9.52 6.58 19.62
C SER A 168 10.00 5.57 20.66
N LYS A 169 10.85 4.62 20.26
CA LYS A 169 11.29 3.53 21.14
C LYS A 169 12.54 3.86 21.93
N ASN A 170 13.37 4.76 21.42
CA ASN A 170 14.68 5.03 22.01
C ASN A 170 14.84 6.51 22.41
N LEU A 171 14.79 7.45 21.45
CA LEU A 171 15.14 8.84 21.70
C LEU A 171 14.18 9.54 22.66
N PHE A 172 12.90 9.54 22.40
CA PHE A 172 11.93 10.24 23.23
C PHE A 172 11.84 9.69 24.67
N PRO A 173 11.89 8.37 24.91
CA PRO A 173 12.05 7.84 26.27
C PRO A 173 13.29 8.36 27.00
N ILE A 174 14.46 8.40 26.34
CA ILE A 174 15.70 8.93 26.93
C ILE A 174 15.53 10.42 27.28
N MET A 175 14.94 11.22 26.39
CA MET A 175 14.67 12.64 26.65
C MET A 175 13.73 12.83 27.85
N MET A 176 12.70 12.00 27.97
CA MET A 176 11.77 12.03 29.11
C MET A 176 12.49 11.69 30.43
N GLU A 177 13.32 10.65 30.46
CA GLU A 177 14.10 10.25 31.66
C GLU A 177 15.09 11.34 32.09
N ARG A 178 15.67 12.07 31.13
CA ARG A 178 16.57 13.21 31.40
C ARG A 178 15.81 14.48 31.85
N GLY A 179 14.48 14.52 31.66
CA GLY A 179 13.67 15.69 31.96
C GLY A 179 13.84 16.81 30.95
N ASP A 180 14.28 16.50 29.73
CA ASP A 180 14.43 17.48 28.64
C ASP A 180 13.10 18.13 28.27
N PRO A 181 13.10 19.34 27.68
CA PRO A 181 11.90 20.03 27.23
C PRO A 181 11.32 19.35 25.97
N LEU A 182 10.50 18.32 26.20
CA LEU A 182 9.81 17.51 25.19
C LEU A 182 8.31 17.85 25.23
N TYR A 183 7.79 18.38 24.12
CA TYR A 183 6.41 18.86 24.02
C TYR A 183 5.60 18.18 22.92
N GLY A 184 4.29 18.13 23.11
CA GLY A 184 3.31 17.69 22.13
C GLY A 184 2.43 18.83 21.68
N PHE A 185 2.36 19.07 20.39
CA PHE A 185 1.47 20.04 19.77
C PHE A 185 0.31 19.32 19.09
N VAL A 186 -0.92 19.48 19.62
CA VAL A 186 -2.12 18.90 18.98
C VAL A 186 -2.50 19.75 17.78
N SER A 187 -2.30 19.23 16.58
CA SER A 187 -2.61 19.91 15.34
C SER A 187 -4.08 19.71 14.94
N ASN A 188 -4.63 20.71 14.27
CA ASN A 188 -5.90 20.64 13.57
C ASN A 188 -5.62 20.51 12.06
N GLY A 189 -6.59 19.99 11.33
CA GLY A 189 -6.49 19.73 9.89
C GLY A 189 -6.65 18.25 9.59
N TYR A 190 -6.10 17.83 8.49
CA TYR A 190 -6.13 16.43 8.04
C TYR A 190 -4.79 15.74 8.28
N TRP A 191 -4.87 14.50 8.73
CA TRP A 191 -3.71 13.61 8.79
C TRP A 191 -4.15 12.16 8.56
N CYS A 192 -3.41 11.45 7.73
CA CYS A 192 -3.60 10.03 7.46
C CYS A 192 -2.23 9.37 7.20
N ASP A 193 -1.90 8.38 8.03
CA ASP A 193 -0.79 7.46 7.79
C ASP A 193 -1.23 6.41 6.76
N VAL A 194 -0.58 6.38 5.59
CA VAL A 194 -0.92 5.49 4.48
C VAL A 194 -0.23 4.12 4.65
N GLY A 195 -0.34 3.54 5.82
CA GLY A 195 0.32 2.30 6.22
C GLY A 195 -0.36 1.02 5.70
N ASN A 196 -1.60 1.09 5.20
CA ASN A 196 -2.33 -0.06 4.71
C ASN A 196 -3.29 0.30 3.55
N ILE A 197 -3.89 -0.73 2.93
CA ILE A 197 -4.77 -0.56 1.75
C ILE A 197 -6.02 0.24 2.08
N GLN A 198 -6.62 0.06 3.25
CA GLN A 198 -7.81 0.79 3.67
C GLN A 198 -7.53 2.28 3.84
N GLU A 199 -6.44 2.62 4.52
CA GLU A 199 -5.98 4.00 4.67
C GLU A 199 -5.61 4.64 3.33
N TYR A 200 -4.98 3.87 2.42
CA TYR A 200 -4.70 4.32 1.06
C TYR A 200 -5.98 4.68 0.30
N MET A 201 -6.99 3.81 0.31
CA MET A 201 -8.28 4.08 -0.34
C MET A 201 -9.00 5.27 0.31
N ARG A 202 -8.98 5.35 1.65
CA ARG A 202 -9.55 6.45 2.41
C ARG A 202 -8.89 7.78 2.06
N ALA A 203 -7.55 7.85 2.06
CA ALA A 203 -6.84 9.09 1.74
C ALA A 203 -7.12 9.58 0.32
N ASN A 204 -7.20 8.68 -0.69
CA ASN A 204 -7.62 9.05 -2.04
C ASN A 204 -9.05 9.63 -2.06
N SER A 205 -9.98 9.01 -1.32
CA SER A 205 -11.36 9.50 -1.18
C SER A 205 -11.40 10.87 -0.53
N ASP A 206 -10.72 11.04 0.60
CA ASP A 206 -10.71 12.28 1.38
C ASP A 206 -10.12 13.45 0.59
N ILE A 207 -9.10 13.20 -0.23
CA ILE A 207 -8.54 14.20 -1.15
C ILE A 207 -9.59 14.61 -2.20
N LEU A 208 -10.21 13.64 -2.86
CA LEU A 208 -11.24 13.90 -3.89
C LEU A 208 -12.47 14.60 -3.32
N GLU A 209 -12.83 14.33 -2.08
CA GLU A 209 -13.95 14.98 -1.37
C GLU A 209 -13.58 16.37 -0.82
N GLY A 210 -12.32 16.83 -1.02
CA GLY A 210 -11.85 18.15 -0.58
C GLY A 210 -11.62 18.28 0.92
N ARG A 211 -11.45 17.15 1.63
CA ARG A 211 -11.16 17.15 3.09
C ARG A 211 -9.71 17.52 3.38
N VAL A 212 -8.82 17.36 2.42
CA VAL A 212 -7.40 17.72 2.51
C VAL A 212 -7.18 19.03 1.78
N GLN A 213 -6.73 20.03 2.50
CA GLN A 213 -6.53 21.37 1.94
C GLN A 213 -5.22 21.48 1.15
N GLY A 214 -5.16 22.42 0.20
CA GLY A 214 -3.94 22.76 -0.54
C GLY A 214 -3.55 21.79 -1.65
N ILE A 215 -4.28 20.70 -1.89
CA ILE A 215 -4.02 19.77 -2.99
C ILE A 215 -4.72 20.26 -4.26
N GLN A 216 -3.93 20.44 -5.32
CA GLN A 216 -4.43 20.77 -6.66
C GLN A 216 -4.56 19.51 -7.50
N LEU A 217 -5.75 19.28 -8.05
CA LEU A 217 -6.08 18.05 -8.80
C LEU A 217 -6.09 18.24 -10.33
N GLY A 218 -5.83 19.43 -10.85
CA GLY A 218 -5.94 19.76 -12.27
C GLY A 218 -7.21 20.53 -12.60
N GLU A 219 -7.71 20.44 -13.83
CA GLU A 219 -8.88 21.15 -14.29
C GLU A 219 -10.18 20.54 -13.76
N HIS A 220 -11.06 21.35 -13.17
CA HIS A 220 -12.37 20.92 -12.71
C HIS A 220 -13.43 21.15 -13.81
N ILE A 221 -13.90 20.08 -14.41
CA ILE A 221 -14.88 20.14 -15.54
C ILE A 221 -16.35 20.11 -15.09
N GLY A 222 -16.62 20.18 -13.79
CA GLY A 222 -17.96 20.14 -13.20
C GLY A 222 -18.32 18.77 -12.61
N GLY A 223 -19.42 18.71 -11.82
CA GLY A 223 -19.91 17.46 -11.24
C GLY A 223 -18.96 16.74 -10.29
N GLY A 224 -17.95 17.45 -9.74
CA GLY A 224 -16.91 16.82 -8.91
C GLY A 224 -15.91 15.99 -9.73
N ILE A 225 -15.66 16.36 -10.99
CA ILE A 225 -14.73 15.67 -11.87
C ILE A 225 -13.52 16.57 -12.13
N TRP A 226 -12.33 16.06 -11.89
CA TRP A 226 -11.03 16.68 -12.17
C TRP A 226 -10.31 15.92 -13.28
N CYS A 227 -9.76 16.66 -14.22
CA CYS A 227 -9.05 16.10 -15.37
C CYS A 227 -7.62 16.64 -15.44
N GLY A 228 -6.70 15.77 -15.87
CA GLY A 228 -5.40 16.16 -16.39
C GLY A 228 -5.48 16.63 -17.84
N GLU A 229 -4.35 16.65 -18.53
CA GLU A 229 -4.23 17.05 -19.92
C GLU A 229 -4.65 15.91 -20.86
N ASP A 230 -5.17 16.25 -22.05
CA ASP A 230 -5.50 15.31 -23.14
C ASP A 230 -6.45 14.16 -22.73
N VAL A 231 -7.45 14.43 -21.91
CA VAL A 231 -8.46 13.45 -21.50
C VAL A 231 -9.58 13.38 -22.53
N GLU A 232 -9.86 12.18 -23.03
CA GLU A 232 -10.96 11.91 -23.97
C GLU A 232 -12.13 11.22 -23.26
N ILE A 233 -13.33 11.83 -23.30
CA ILE A 233 -14.54 11.28 -22.68
C ILE A 233 -15.63 11.13 -23.76
N ALA A 234 -16.10 9.90 -23.97
CA ALA A 234 -17.21 9.66 -24.90
C ALA A 234 -18.50 10.38 -24.45
N PRO A 235 -19.31 10.92 -25.37
CA PRO A 235 -20.49 11.72 -25.01
C PRO A 235 -21.58 10.97 -24.24
N ASP A 236 -21.61 9.65 -24.34
CA ASP A 236 -22.55 8.76 -23.64
C ASP A 236 -21.97 8.12 -22.37
N ALA A 237 -20.75 8.49 -21.98
CA ALA A 237 -20.18 8.08 -20.71
C ALA A 237 -20.88 8.79 -19.53
N GLN A 238 -21.09 8.05 -18.45
CA GLN A 238 -21.76 8.55 -17.25
C GLN A 238 -20.78 8.61 -16.07
N LEU A 239 -20.44 9.83 -15.64
CA LEU A 239 -19.48 10.08 -14.59
C LEU A 239 -20.17 10.73 -13.38
N TYR A 240 -20.11 10.07 -12.24
CA TYR A 240 -20.69 10.52 -10.97
C TYR A 240 -19.58 10.79 -9.96
N GLY A 241 -19.21 12.06 -9.79
CA GLY A 241 -18.09 12.47 -8.94
C GLY A 241 -18.23 12.12 -7.46
N PRO A 242 -17.16 12.23 -6.69
CA PRO A 242 -15.86 12.82 -7.06
C PRO A 242 -14.98 11.85 -7.86
N ILE A 243 -14.40 12.30 -8.96
CA ILE A 243 -13.56 11.48 -9.85
C ILE A 243 -12.33 12.28 -10.28
N TYR A 244 -11.18 11.62 -10.33
CA TYR A 244 -9.97 12.13 -10.98
C TYR A 244 -9.62 11.29 -12.19
N LEU A 245 -9.43 11.95 -13.35
CA LEU A 245 -8.94 11.37 -14.59
C LEU A 245 -7.57 11.98 -14.91
N GLY A 246 -6.53 11.16 -14.97
CA GLY A 246 -5.15 11.57 -15.24
C GLY A 246 -4.93 11.95 -16.71
N ASN A 247 -3.69 12.36 -17.04
CA ASN A 247 -3.33 12.77 -18.40
C ASN A 247 -3.50 11.64 -19.39
N GLY A 248 -4.04 11.95 -20.59
CA GLY A 248 -4.22 11.00 -21.67
C GLY A 248 -5.13 9.82 -21.34
N VAL A 249 -6.06 9.98 -20.40
CA VAL A 249 -7.07 8.95 -20.10
C VAL A 249 -8.15 8.95 -21.17
N GLU A 250 -8.49 7.75 -21.64
CA GLU A 250 -9.56 7.55 -22.63
C GLU A 250 -10.74 6.82 -21.99
N ILE A 251 -11.90 7.49 -21.94
CA ILE A 251 -13.19 6.91 -21.50
C ILE A 251 -14.06 6.67 -22.70
N LYS A 252 -14.30 5.40 -23.03
CA LYS A 252 -15.08 4.99 -24.19
C LYS A 252 -16.59 5.01 -23.94
N GLY A 253 -17.38 4.63 -24.98
CA GLY A 253 -18.84 4.72 -24.97
C GLY A 253 -19.52 3.83 -23.93
N GLY A 254 -20.56 4.38 -23.29
CA GLY A 254 -21.37 3.66 -22.29
C GLY A 254 -20.64 3.30 -21.00
N VAL A 255 -19.45 3.85 -20.76
CA VAL A 255 -18.72 3.67 -19.49
C VAL A 255 -19.47 4.36 -18.37
N VAL A 256 -19.51 3.72 -17.19
CA VAL A 256 -20.08 4.29 -15.96
C VAL A 256 -19.01 4.32 -14.87
N ILE A 257 -18.75 5.50 -14.31
CA ILE A 257 -17.81 5.65 -13.19
C ILE A 257 -18.52 6.31 -12.01
N HIS A 258 -18.51 5.66 -10.86
CA HIS A 258 -18.95 6.23 -9.59
C HIS A 258 -17.74 6.59 -8.73
N GLY A 259 -17.79 7.79 -8.15
CA GLY A 259 -16.79 8.24 -7.19
C GLY A 259 -17.02 7.76 -5.76
N PRO A 260 -16.03 7.93 -4.89
CA PRO A 260 -14.70 8.48 -5.17
C PRO A 260 -13.83 7.50 -5.98
N SER A 261 -13.41 7.90 -7.17
CA SER A 261 -12.60 7.04 -8.08
C SER A 261 -11.44 7.80 -8.70
N VAL A 262 -10.32 7.11 -8.88
CA VAL A 262 -9.11 7.64 -9.51
C VAL A 262 -8.75 6.77 -10.72
N VAL A 263 -8.65 7.36 -11.90
CA VAL A 263 -8.13 6.72 -13.10
C VAL A 263 -6.89 7.49 -13.54
N ARG A 264 -5.71 6.88 -13.38
CA ARG A 264 -4.42 7.52 -13.63
C ARG A 264 -4.03 7.50 -15.12
N ASP A 265 -3.00 8.25 -15.39
CA ASP A 265 -2.46 8.63 -16.69
C ASP A 265 -2.38 7.47 -17.69
N PHE A 266 -2.75 7.76 -18.96
CA PHE A 266 -2.69 6.85 -20.11
C PHE A 266 -3.43 5.52 -19.90
N THR A 267 -4.49 5.55 -19.11
CA THR A 267 -5.38 4.41 -18.88
C THR A 267 -6.54 4.46 -19.85
N ILE A 268 -6.86 3.33 -20.45
CA ILE A 268 -8.02 3.18 -21.36
C ILE A 268 -9.11 2.44 -20.61
N VAL A 269 -10.29 3.06 -20.53
CA VAL A 269 -11.51 2.44 -20.01
C VAL A 269 -12.43 2.18 -21.19
N ASP A 270 -12.55 0.90 -21.57
CA ASP A 270 -13.25 0.48 -22.78
C ASP A 270 -14.76 0.43 -22.58
N ASN A 271 -15.47 0.26 -23.70
CA ASN A 271 -16.92 0.38 -23.78
C ASN A 271 -17.67 -0.38 -22.68
N ARG A 272 -18.68 0.27 -22.10
CA ARG A 272 -19.58 -0.32 -21.09
C ARG A 272 -18.87 -0.85 -19.84
N ALA A 273 -17.62 -0.48 -19.58
CA ALA A 273 -16.95 -0.79 -18.34
C ALA A 273 -17.58 -0.01 -17.18
N HIS A 274 -17.57 -0.60 -15.99
CA HIS A 274 -18.12 -0.04 -14.76
C HIS A 274 -17.03 0.06 -13.70
N ILE A 275 -16.78 1.27 -13.21
CA ILE A 275 -15.81 1.55 -12.16
C ILE A 275 -16.56 2.18 -10.97
N ASP A 276 -16.47 1.58 -9.80
CA ASP A 276 -17.10 2.09 -8.59
C ASP A 276 -16.07 2.17 -7.45
N ARG A 277 -15.86 3.38 -6.90
CA ARG A 277 -14.99 3.64 -5.73
C ARG A 277 -13.64 2.92 -5.82
N SER A 278 -12.96 3.06 -6.95
CA SER A 278 -11.76 2.31 -7.28
C SER A 278 -10.60 3.22 -7.67
N VAL A 279 -9.38 2.69 -7.52
CA VAL A 279 -8.15 3.39 -7.90
C VAL A 279 -7.44 2.57 -8.98
N VAL A 280 -7.34 3.13 -10.18
CA VAL A 280 -6.63 2.54 -11.32
C VAL A 280 -5.35 3.33 -11.58
N TRP A 281 -4.20 2.67 -11.49
CA TRP A 281 -2.90 3.27 -11.74
C TRP A 281 -2.62 3.37 -13.24
N ARG A 282 -1.59 4.13 -13.58
CA ARG A 282 -1.26 4.52 -14.95
C ARG A 282 -1.00 3.35 -15.90
N ASN A 283 -1.20 3.62 -17.21
CA ASN A 283 -0.92 2.69 -18.31
C ASN A 283 -1.69 1.36 -18.19
N SER A 284 -2.91 1.39 -17.66
CA SER A 284 -3.73 0.19 -17.50
C SER A 284 -4.86 0.15 -18.54
N TYR A 285 -5.34 -1.04 -18.81
CA TYR A 285 -6.46 -1.27 -19.71
C TYR A 285 -7.62 -1.95 -18.97
N ILE A 286 -8.75 -1.29 -18.93
CA ILE A 286 -10.00 -1.80 -18.36
C ILE A 286 -10.92 -2.15 -19.52
N GLY A 287 -11.04 -3.44 -19.82
CA GLY A 287 -11.70 -3.97 -21.02
C GLY A 287 -13.20 -3.80 -21.03
N GLU A 288 -13.79 -4.07 -22.20
CA GLU A 288 -15.22 -3.93 -22.45
C GLU A 288 -16.08 -4.69 -21.44
N GLY A 289 -17.05 -3.99 -20.82
CA GLY A 289 -17.96 -4.57 -19.84
C GLY A 289 -17.30 -5.11 -18.57
N THR A 290 -16.07 -4.69 -18.28
CA THR A 290 -15.37 -5.01 -17.02
C THR A 290 -16.04 -4.28 -15.85
N GLU A 291 -16.19 -4.95 -14.71
CA GLU A 291 -16.68 -4.35 -13.47
C GLU A 291 -15.61 -4.36 -12.39
N ILE A 292 -15.25 -3.20 -11.86
CA ILE A 292 -14.38 -3.07 -10.71
C ILE A 292 -15.03 -2.25 -9.61
N ARG A 293 -15.05 -2.77 -8.38
CA ARG A 293 -15.69 -2.14 -7.23
C ARG A 293 -14.76 -2.15 -6.03
N GLY A 294 -14.48 -0.98 -5.46
CA GLY A 294 -13.59 -0.83 -4.31
C GLY A 294 -12.23 -1.49 -4.51
N THR A 295 -11.72 -1.47 -5.74
CA THR A 295 -10.54 -2.23 -6.19
C THR A 295 -9.37 -1.30 -6.47
N ILE A 296 -8.15 -1.79 -6.18
CA ILE A 296 -6.92 -1.14 -6.64
C ILE A 296 -6.38 -1.94 -7.82
N VAL A 297 -6.18 -1.28 -8.95
CA VAL A 297 -5.51 -1.82 -10.13
C VAL A 297 -4.16 -1.13 -10.28
N GLY A 298 -3.08 -1.89 -10.22
CA GLY A 298 -1.70 -1.41 -10.35
C GLY A 298 -1.35 -0.89 -11.74
N ARG A 299 -0.07 -0.57 -11.94
CA ARG A 299 0.45 -0.07 -13.22
C ARG A 299 0.49 -1.16 -14.27
N GLN A 300 0.25 -0.78 -15.54
CA GLN A 300 0.41 -1.66 -16.71
C GLN A 300 -0.41 -2.97 -16.60
N CYS A 301 -1.54 -2.91 -15.90
CA CYS A 301 -2.46 -4.02 -15.79
C CYS A 301 -3.39 -4.09 -17.00
N SER A 302 -3.85 -5.29 -17.35
CA SER A 302 -4.84 -5.52 -18.39
C SER A 302 -5.97 -6.39 -17.86
N LEU A 303 -7.10 -5.78 -17.57
CA LEU A 303 -8.34 -6.50 -17.28
C LEU A 303 -9.10 -6.68 -18.61
N LYS A 304 -9.24 -7.92 -19.06
CA LYS A 304 -9.90 -8.24 -20.33
C LYS A 304 -11.41 -8.13 -20.18
N ALA A 305 -12.10 -8.19 -21.33
CA ALA A 305 -13.55 -8.00 -21.39
C ALA A 305 -14.31 -8.83 -20.33
N LYS A 306 -15.33 -8.20 -19.72
CA LYS A 306 -16.22 -8.84 -18.72
C LYS A 306 -15.50 -9.41 -17.49
N ALA A 307 -14.26 -9.02 -17.23
CA ALA A 307 -13.58 -9.35 -15.97
C ALA A 307 -14.28 -8.61 -14.80
N VAL A 308 -14.31 -9.24 -13.64
CA VAL A 308 -14.94 -8.66 -12.45
C VAL A 308 -13.95 -8.68 -11.28
N ALA A 309 -13.79 -7.56 -10.59
CA ALA A 309 -13.02 -7.49 -9.35
C ALA A 309 -13.85 -6.80 -8.25
N PHE A 310 -13.92 -7.45 -7.10
CA PHE A 310 -14.76 -7.02 -5.98
C PHE A 310 -13.97 -6.24 -4.93
N GLU A 311 -14.69 -5.71 -3.95
CA GLU A 311 -14.22 -4.79 -2.91
C GLU A 311 -13.00 -5.32 -2.16
N GLY A 312 -12.02 -4.45 -1.99
CA GLY A 312 -10.74 -4.79 -1.34
C GLY A 312 -9.80 -5.66 -2.17
N ALA A 313 -10.17 -5.99 -3.43
CA ALA A 313 -9.25 -6.67 -4.32
C ALA A 313 -8.12 -5.74 -4.75
N VAL A 314 -6.93 -6.31 -4.93
CA VAL A 314 -5.75 -5.61 -5.43
C VAL A 314 -5.15 -6.40 -6.58
N VAL A 315 -5.02 -5.76 -7.73
CA VAL A 315 -4.35 -6.31 -8.92
C VAL A 315 -2.98 -5.65 -9.02
N GLY A 316 -1.92 -6.42 -8.72
CA GLY A 316 -0.54 -5.91 -8.72
C GLY A 316 -0.02 -5.60 -10.13
N ASP A 317 0.99 -4.74 -10.20
CA ASP A 317 1.57 -4.21 -11.43
C ASP A 317 1.83 -5.28 -12.50
N GLY A 318 1.55 -4.95 -13.76
CA GLY A 318 1.82 -5.82 -14.90
C GLY A 318 0.98 -7.11 -14.96
N SER A 319 -0.08 -7.22 -14.16
CA SER A 319 -0.93 -8.41 -14.15
C SER A 319 -1.98 -8.38 -15.27
N VAL A 320 -2.34 -9.57 -15.74
CA VAL A 320 -3.37 -9.78 -16.74
C VAL A 320 -4.53 -10.58 -16.15
N VAL A 321 -5.74 -10.02 -16.19
CA VAL A 321 -6.97 -10.70 -15.77
C VAL A 321 -7.74 -11.08 -17.02
N GLY A 322 -7.91 -12.38 -17.26
CA GLY A 322 -8.53 -12.95 -18.47
C GLY A 322 -10.00 -12.59 -18.60
N GLU A 323 -10.53 -12.74 -19.82
CA GLU A 323 -11.93 -12.47 -20.15
C GLU A 323 -12.89 -13.22 -19.22
N GLY A 324 -13.87 -12.53 -18.64
CA GLY A 324 -14.87 -13.10 -17.76
C GLY A 324 -14.31 -13.71 -16.47
N ALA A 325 -13.05 -13.45 -16.12
CA ALA A 325 -12.49 -13.89 -14.85
C ALA A 325 -13.03 -13.08 -13.68
N VAL A 326 -13.16 -13.71 -12.52
CA VAL A 326 -13.73 -13.12 -11.30
C VAL A 326 -12.73 -13.13 -10.17
N ILE A 327 -12.42 -11.95 -9.63
CA ILE A 327 -11.57 -11.77 -8.44
C ILE A 327 -12.47 -11.46 -7.25
N HIS A 328 -12.46 -12.35 -6.26
CA HIS A 328 -13.29 -12.23 -5.06
C HIS A 328 -12.83 -11.09 -4.13
N PRO A 329 -13.68 -10.66 -3.18
CA PRO A 329 -13.34 -9.62 -2.22
C PRO A 329 -12.05 -9.92 -1.44
N ASN A 330 -11.26 -8.86 -1.18
CA ASN A 330 -10.01 -8.89 -0.43
C ASN A 330 -8.89 -9.77 -1.02
N VAL A 331 -9.05 -10.30 -2.23
CA VAL A 331 -8.00 -11.04 -2.93
C VAL A 331 -6.92 -10.10 -3.40
N LYS A 332 -5.65 -10.49 -3.19
CA LYS A 332 -4.47 -9.73 -3.63
C LYS A 332 -3.69 -10.55 -4.66
N LEU A 333 -3.60 -10.02 -5.86
CA LEU A 333 -2.72 -10.53 -6.90
C LEU A 333 -1.41 -9.75 -6.83
N TRP A 334 -0.31 -10.44 -6.57
CA TRP A 334 1.01 -9.83 -6.60
C TRP A 334 1.42 -9.47 -8.04
N PRO A 335 2.43 -8.61 -8.27
CA PRO A 335 2.82 -8.17 -9.60
C PRO A 335 3.10 -9.32 -10.58
N GLY A 336 2.77 -9.10 -11.87
CA GLY A 336 3.05 -10.03 -12.95
C GLY A 336 2.22 -11.32 -12.92
N LYS A 337 1.00 -11.31 -12.34
CA LYS A 337 0.12 -12.49 -12.33
C LYS A 337 -0.75 -12.53 -13.59
N GLU A 338 -1.00 -13.74 -14.05
CA GLU A 338 -1.89 -14.03 -15.17
C GLU A 338 -3.07 -14.88 -14.70
N ILE A 339 -4.28 -14.39 -14.89
CA ILE A 339 -5.53 -15.09 -14.55
C ILE A 339 -6.16 -15.59 -15.84
N GLU A 340 -6.39 -16.90 -15.94
CA GLU A 340 -7.00 -17.51 -17.12
C GLU A 340 -8.43 -16.99 -17.35
N PRO A 341 -8.88 -16.91 -18.63
CA PRO A 341 -10.25 -16.53 -18.96
C PRO A 341 -11.28 -17.40 -18.22
N GLY A 342 -12.29 -16.75 -17.62
CA GLY A 342 -13.36 -17.38 -16.85
C GLY A 342 -12.93 -18.04 -15.54
N ALA A 343 -11.70 -17.80 -15.09
CA ALA A 343 -11.25 -18.30 -13.80
C ALA A 343 -11.88 -17.52 -12.63
N THR A 344 -12.11 -18.19 -11.51
CA THR A 344 -12.59 -17.56 -10.26
C THR A 344 -11.48 -17.65 -9.20
N VAL A 345 -10.96 -16.49 -8.78
CA VAL A 345 -9.88 -16.38 -7.80
C VAL A 345 -10.48 -16.03 -6.44
N LYS A 346 -10.39 -16.95 -5.48
CA LYS A 346 -10.96 -16.83 -4.12
C LYS A 346 -9.92 -16.62 -3.03
N SER A 347 -8.63 -16.74 -3.38
CA SER A 347 -7.52 -16.54 -2.44
C SER A 347 -6.42 -15.75 -3.12
N SER A 348 -5.64 -15.03 -2.32
CA SER A 348 -4.53 -14.21 -2.84
C SER A 348 -3.46 -15.05 -3.53
N ILE A 349 -2.94 -14.55 -4.65
CA ILE A 349 -1.87 -15.18 -5.42
C ILE A 349 -0.59 -14.39 -5.19
N ILE A 350 0.24 -14.89 -4.27
CA ILE A 350 1.53 -14.29 -3.90
C ILE A 350 2.65 -14.96 -4.69
N TRP A 351 2.73 -16.27 -4.58
CA TRP A 351 3.67 -17.13 -5.27
C TRP A 351 2.96 -17.84 -6.44
N GLY A 352 3.72 -18.31 -7.44
CA GLY A 352 3.12 -18.85 -8.66
C GLY A 352 2.69 -17.76 -9.64
N ALA A 353 2.50 -18.13 -10.90
CA ALA A 353 2.24 -17.16 -11.96
C ALA A 353 0.78 -17.07 -12.40
N GLN A 354 -0.05 -18.09 -12.15
CA GLN A 354 -1.34 -18.25 -12.82
C GLN A 354 -2.51 -18.53 -11.88
N GLY A 355 -3.61 -17.79 -12.05
CA GLY A 355 -4.94 -18.17 -11.57
C GLY A 355 -5.66 -19.02 -12.63
N ARG A 356 -5.85 -20.32 -12.37
CA ARG A 356 -6.36 -21.30 -13.34
C ARG A 356 -7.87 -21.44 -13.28
N ARG A 357 -8.49 -21.59 -14.44
CA ARG A 357 -9.90 -21.96 -14.58
C ARG A 357 -10.13 -23.45 -14.29
N VAL A 358 -9.23 -24.29 -14.75
CA VAL A 358 -9.33 -25.77 -14.66
C VAL A 358 -8.10 -26.31 -13.94
N LEU A 359 -8.32 -27.24 -13.02
CA LEU A 359 -7.25 -27.87 -12.26
C LEU A 359 -6.39 -28.80 -13.13
N PHE A 360 -7.01 -29.52 -14.07
CA PHE A 360 -6.35 -30.47 -14.97
C PHE A 360 -6.11 -29.83 -16.34
N GLY A 361 -4.87 -29.54 -16.66
CA GLY A 361 -4.43 -29.14 -17.99
C GLY A 361 -4.03 -30.32 -18.87
N ARG A 362 -3.42 -30.06 -20.04
CA ARG A 362 -2.95 -31.10 -20.99
C ARG A 362 -2.03 -32.15 -20.35
N PHE A 363 -1.26 -31.75 -19.36
CA PHE A 363 -0.29 -32.61 -18.64
C PHE A 363 -0.76 -32.95 -17.23
N GLY A 364 -2.06 -32.90 -16.94
CA GLY A 364 -2.61 -33.07 -15.61
C GLY A 364 -2.52 -31.82 -14.74
N VAL A 365 -2.43 -32.00 -13.43
CA VAL A 365 -2.22 -30.90 -12.49
C VAL A 365 -0.73 -30.54 -12.47
N THR A 366 -0.41 -29.29 -12.79
CA THR A 366 0.97 -28.79 -12.83
C THR A 366 1.11 -27.59 -11.90
N GLY A 367 2.31 -27.31 -11.40
CA GLY A 367 2.58 -26.16 -10.54
C GLY A 367 3.97 -26.21 -9.93
N VAL A 368 4.33 -25.13 -9.24
CA VAL A 368 5.59 -25.03 -8.51
C VAL A 368 5.48 -25.80 -7.20
N ILE A 369 6.44 -26.67 -6.92
CA ILE A 369 6.47 -27.47 -5.68
C ILE A 369 6.58 -26.57 -4.46
N ASN A 370 5.83 -26.91 -3.40
CA ASN A 370 5.69 -26.15 -2.14
C ASN A 370 5.07 -24.75 -2.29
N VAL A 371 4.59 -24.42 -3.47
CA VAL A 371 3.85 -23.19 -3.76
C VAL A 371 2.45 -23.54 -4.24
N ASP A 372 2.32 -24.06 -5.46
CA ASP A 372 1.05 -24.50 -6.04
C ASP A 372 0.76 -25.97 -5.68
N MET A 373 1.81 -26.79 -5.63
CA MET A 373 1.76 -28.22 -5.34
C MET A 373 2.28 -28.50 -3.93
N THR A 374 1.44 -28.23 -2.92
CA THR A 374 1.75 -28.51 -1.51
C THR A 374 1.32 -29.92 -1.09
N PRO A 375 1.84 -30.48 0.02
CA PRO A 375 1.35 -31.76 0.56
C PRO A 375 -0.14 -31.75 0.88
N GLU A 376 -0.67 -30.65 1.44
CA GLU A 376 -2.09 -30.48 1.78
C GLU A 376 -2.96 -30.50 0.53
N PHE A 377 -2.54 -29.79 -0.52
CA PHE A 377 -3.22 -29.79 -1.81
C PHE A 377 -3.23 -31.20 -2.41
N ALA A 378 -2.09 -31.88 -2.42
CA ALA A 378 -1.94 -33.24 -2.98
C ALA A 378 -2.79 -34.24 -2.19
N THR A 379 -2.88 -34.12 -0.86
CA THR A 379 -3.77 -34.98 -0.03
C THR A 379 -5.24 -34.73 -0.38
N LYS A 380 -5.67 -33.48 -0.50
CA LYS A 380 -7.04 -33.13 -0.93
C LYS A 380 -7.36 -33.65 -2.33
N LEU A 381 -6.39 -33.54 -3.25
CA LEU A 381 -6.52 -34.05 -4.61
C LEU A 381 -6.70 -35.59 -4.62
N GLY A 382 -5.91 -36.30 -3.82
CA GLY A 382 -6.07 -37.74 -3.63
C GLY A 382 -7.42 -38.14 -3.07
N ALA A 383 -7.91 -37.44 -2.04
CA ALA A 383 -9.22 -37.66 -1.45
C ALA A 383 -10.36 -37.39 -2.47
N ALA A 384 -10.29 -36.24 -3.18
CA ALA A 384 -11.26 -35.87 -4.20
C ALA A 384 -11.31 -36.87 -5.36
N PHE A 385 -10.14 -37.30 -5.86
CA PHE A 385 -10.06 -38.33 -6.89
C PHE A 385 -10.61 -39.66 -6.40
N GLY A 386 -10.26 -40.06 -5.17
CA GLY A 386 -10.79 -41.29 -4.56
C GLY A 386 -12.32 -41.26 -4.44
N ALA A 387 -12.92 -40.12 -4.15
CA ALA A 387 -14.38 -39.98 -4.06
C ALA A 387 -15.09 -40.15 -5.41
N THR A 388 -14.41 -40.06 -6.54
CA THR A 388 -14.97 -40.32 -7.88
C THR A 388 -14.97 -41.82 -8.24
N LEU A 389 -14.33 -42.67 -7.44
CA LEU A 389 -14.19 -44.11 -7.69
C LEU A 389 -15.14 -44.92 -6.77
N PRO A 390 -15.56 -46.12 -7.21
CA PRO A 390 -16.29 -47.03 -6.33
C PRO A 390 -15.46 -47.40 -5.09
N ARG A 391 -16.10 -47.43 -3.91
CA ARG A 391 -15.42 -47.84 -2.67
C ARG A 391 -14.79 -49.23 -2.81
N GLY A 392 -13.61 -49.41 -2.25
CA GLY A 392 -12.86 -50.66 -2.37
C GLY A 392 -12.03 -50.79 -3.64
N SER A 393 -12.14 -49.87 -4.60
CA SER A 393 -11.27 -49.82 -5.78
C SER A 393 -9.81 -49.73 -5.36
N THR A 394 -8.91 -50.26 -6.23
CA THR A 394 -7.45 -50.14 -6.02
C THR A 394 -6.85 -49.19 -7.04
N VAL A 395 -6.16 -48.16 -6.56
CA VAL A 395 -5.38 -47.22 -7.39
C VAL A 395 -3.91 -47.58 -7.32
N ILE A 396 -3.31 -47.75 -8.49
CA ILE A 396 -1.88 -47.98 -8.61
C ILE A 396 -1.21 -46.59 -8.77
N ILE A 397 -0.21 -46.30 -7.94
CA ILE A 397 0.51 -45.05 -7.98
C ILE A 397 2.02 -45.25 -8.18
N ASN A 398 2.56 -44.44 -9.05
CA ASN A 398 3.98 -44.45 -9.39
C ASN A 398 4.57 -43.05 -9.33
N ARG A 399 5.90 -42.92 -9.43
CA ARG A 399 6.61 -41.63 -9.53
C ARG A 399 7.90 -41.76 -10.31
N ASP A 400 8.42 -40.65 -10.81
CA ASP A 400 9.79 -40.57 -11.29
C ASP A 400 10.82 -40.56 -10.13
N PRO A 401 12.13 -40.69 -10.42
CA PRO A 401 13.18 -40.80 -9.41
C PRO A 401 13.49 -39.49 -8.66
N HIS A 402 12.97 -38.32 -9.09
CA HIS A 402 13.26 -37.03 -8.47
C HIS A 402 12.74 -36.95 -7.02
N ARG A 403 13.26 -35.96 -6.24
CA ARG A 403 12.94 -35.81 -4.81
C ARG A 403 11.51 -35.27 -4.56
N SER A 404 11.10 -34.27 -5.29
CA SER A 404 9.79 -33.61 -5.10
C SER A 404 8.59 -34.53 -5.37
N PRO A 405 8.54 -35.37 -6.43
CA PRO A 405 7.47 -36.32 -6.62
C PRO A 405 7.31 -37.32 -5.48
N ARG A 406 8.37 -37.62 -4.72
CA ARG A 406 8.28 -38.49 -3.54
C ARG A 406 7.38 -37.93 -2.45
N MET A 407 7.44 -36.61 -2.20
CA MET A 407 6.59 -35.92 -1.24
C MET A 407 5.14 -35.90 -1.71
N ILE A 408 4.89 -35.46 -2.93
CA ILE A 408 3.56 -35.37 -3.53
C ILE A 408 2.88 -36.76 -3.60
N LYS A 409 3.59 -37.80 -4.03
CA LYS A 409 3.07 -39.17 -4.06
C LYS A 409 2.61 -39.61 -2.68
N ARG A 410 3.41 -39.40 -1.62
CA ARG A 410 3.03 -39.76 -0.25
C ARG A 410 1.79 -39.04 0.23
N ALA A 411 1.68 -37.74 -0.12
CA ALA A 411 0.52 -36.94 0.20
C ALA A 411 -0.75 -37.44 -0.51
N ILE A 412 -0.68 -37.78 -1.79
CA ILE A 412 -1.81 -38.39 -2.53
C ILE A 412 -2.19 -39.73 -1.92
N ILE A 413 -1.19 -40.60 -1.57
CA ILE A 413 -1.43 -41.88 -0.91
C ILE A 413 -2.16 -41.73 0.41
N SER A 414 -1.91 -40.65 1.17
CA SER A 414 -2.63 -40.42 2.42
C SER A 414 -4.09 -39.97 2.19
N GLY A 415 -4.37 -39.29 1.07
CA GLY A 415 -5.72 -38.84 0.73
C GLY A 415 -6.66 -39.94 0.19
N LEU A 416 -6.18 -40.88 -0.61
CA LEU A 416 -6.99 -41.89 -1.24
C LEU A 416 -7.75 -42.83 -0.25
N PRO A 417 -7.12 -43.33 0.84
CA PRO A 417 -7.81 -44.20 1.80
C PRO A 417 -8.91 -43.47 2.58
N SER A 418 -8.83 -42.12 2.74
CA SER A 418 -9.91 -41.33 3.38
C SER A 418 -11.22 -41.41 2.60
N ALA A 419 -11.19 -41.70 1.29
CA ALA A 419 -12.34 -41.96 0.44
C ALA A 419 -12.69 -43.47 0.30
N GLY A 420 -12.00 -44.33 1.03
CA GLY A 420 -12.24 -45.81 0.98
C GLY A 420 -11.59 -46.50 -0.20
N ILE A 421 -10.49 -45.97 -0.72
CA ILE A 421 -9.75 -46.50 -1.87
C ILE A 421 -8.47 -47.20 -1.41
N ASN A 422 -8.19 -48.39 -1.93
CA ASN A 422 -6.94 -49.09 -1.70
C ASN A 422 -5.84 -48.52 -2.60
N VAL A 423 -4.59 -48.53 -2.09
CA VAL A 423 -3.46 -47.99 -2.85
C VAL A 423 -2.37 -49.05 -2.99
N GLN A 424 -1.93 -49.29 -4.21
CA GLN A 424 -0.78 -50.08 -4.53
C GLN A 424 0.38 -49.20 -4.98
N ASP A 425 1.42 -49.10 -4.16
CA ASP A 425 2.61 -48.28 -4.42
C ASP A 425 3.65 -49.10 -5.21
N LEU A 426 3.88 -48.75 -6.48
CA LEU A 426 4.90 -49.40 -7.33
C LEU A 426 6.33 -48.83 -7.11
N ARG A 427 6.56 -48.05 -6.07
CA ARG A 427 7.85 -47.38 -5.73
C ARG A 427 8.35 -46.49 -6.85
N THR A 428 9.48 -46.82 -7.50
CA THR A 428 10.05 -46.06 -8.64
C THR A 428 10.24 -46.99 -9.83
N MET A 429 9.87 -46.53 -11.02
CA MET A 429 10.38 -47.14 -12.24
C MET A 429 11.76 -46.61 -12.57
#